data_599609903fee451ca65801a7692f5915
#
_entry.id   599609903fee451ca65801a7692f5915
#
_cell.length_a   1.000
_cell.length_b   1.000
_cell.length_c   1.000
_cell.angle_alpha   90.00
_cell.angle_beta   90.00
_cell.angle_gamma   90.00
#
_symmetry.space_group_name_H-M   'P 1'
#
loop_
_entity.id
_entity.type
_entity.pdbx_description
1 polymer ?
#
loop_
_entity_poly.entity_id
_entity_poly.type
_entity_poly.pdbx_seq_one_letter_code
_entity_poly.pdbx_strand_id
1 'polypeptide(L)'
;MSCISAGAYLPRALRSLQAICLGLSVVCLASSAATADEASSGATVTPPQASAAVAHSAELAPVPKLANFDGAQPPDDVRKLADWIVTSGDNHRANFVIVEKPQAKVFVFDAGGKILGMAPCLIGVQPGDDSAPGVGTMTLAQITPDMRTTPAGRFVASLGPDLGKKDVLWVDYANAISLHRVVNNVRSERRPERLASATPLDHRISWGCINVPAKFFDQVVETAFTGTTGIVYILPEIKSMQQVFPAYYDVGGQPGLQNVSLPASAP
;
A
#
# COMPACT_ATOMS: atom_id res chain seq x y z
N MET A 1 7.34 6.25 25.69
CA MET A 1 8.38 7.03 25.03
C MET A 1 9.14 6.10 24.10
N SER A 2 8.47 5.58 23.08
CA SER A 2 9.05 4.65 22.09
C SER A 2 8.57 5.06 20.71
N CYS A 3 9.25 5.96 20.16
CA CYS A 3 9.39 6.37 18.76
C CYS A 3 10.25 7.60 18.81
N ILE A 4 11.56 7.51 18.76
CA ILE A 4 12.41 8.63 18.40
C ILE A 4 13.87 8.30 18.69
N SER A 5 14.55 8.31 17.70
CA SER A 5 15.88 8.68 17.26
C SER A 5 16.34 7.69 16.21
N ALA A 6 15.93 7.94 14.97
CA ALA A 6 16.41 7.20 13.80
C ALA A 6 17.83 7.65 13.37
N GLY A 7 18.59 8.22 14.28
CA GLY A 7 19.99 8.53 14.07
C GLY A 7 20.86 7.28 14.20
N ALA A 8 21.23 6.63 13.10
CA ALA A 8 22.32 5.66 12.96
C ALA A 8 22.01 4.17 13.08
N TYR A 9 20.91 3.64 12.50
CA TYR A 9 20.83 2.21 12.25
C TYR A 9 20.29 1.91 10.86
N LEU A 10 21.12 2.06 9.84
CA LEU A 10 20.91 1.39 8.56
C LEU A 10 21.27 -0.08 8.74
N PRO A 11 20.37 -1.04 8.49
CA PRO A 11 20.74 -2.44 8.47
C PRO A 11 21.80 -2.66 7.40
N ARG A 12 22.82 -3.44 7.72
CA ARG A 12 24.00 -3.77 6.90
C ARG A 12 23.68 -4.30 5.49
N ALA A 13 22.44 -4.62 5.20
CA ALA A 13 21.97 -5.14 3.90
C ALA A 13 21.84 -4.10 2.79
N LEU A 14 21.82 -2.79 3.06
CA LEU A 14 21.75 -1.75 2.02
C LEU A 14 23.09 -1.13 1.63
N ARG A 15 24.22 -1.61 2.20
CA ARG A 15 25.55 -1.07 1.86
C ARG A 15 26.20 -1.69 0.60
N SER A 16 25.61 -2.70 -0.03
CA SER A 16 26.20 -3.42 -1.16
C SER A 16 25.67 -3.05 -2.55
N LEU A 17 24.81 -2.03 -2.70
CA LEU A 17 24.24 -1.63 -4.00
C LEU A 17 24.70 -0.25 -4.51
N GLN A 18 25.69 0.39 -3.88
CA GLN A 18 26.21 1.70 -4.34
C GLN A 18 27.60 1.67 -5.02
N ALA A 19 28.09 0.53 -5.40
CA ALA A 19 29.42 0.43 -6.03
C ALA A 19 29.38 -0.45 -7.29
N ILE A 20 28.63 -0.11 -8.32
CA ILE A 20 28.88 -0.55 -9.71
C ILE A 20 28.07 0.40 -10.64
N CYS A 21 28.62 1.53 -10.96
CA CYS A 21 28.33 2.30 -12.17
C CYS A 21 29.46 3.34 -12.40
N LEU A 22 30.63 2.84 -12.80
CA LEU A 22 31.61 3.67 -13.48
C LEU A 22 32.35 2.78 -14.51
N GLY A 23 32.21 3.11 -15.77
CA GLY A 23 33.14 2.71 -16.80
C GLY A 23 32.60 1.70 -17.81
N LEU A 24 32.14 2.14 -18.96
CA LEU A 24 32.76 1.86 -20.25
C LEU A 24 32.01 2.62 -21.36
N SER A 25 32.62 3.72 -21.79
CA SER A 25 32.40 4.31 -23.10
C SER A 25 33.29 3.56 -24.08
N VAL A 26 32.73 2.99 -25.14
CA VAL A 26 33.46 2.74 -26.37
C VAL A 26 32.57 3.04 -27.58
N VAL A 27 33.04 3.97 -28.35
CA VAL A 27 32.68 4.42 -29.68
C VAL A 27 32.92 3.30 -30.71
N CYS A 28 32.03 3.13 -31.66
CA CYS A 28 32.40 2.71 -33.02
C CYS A 28 31.42 3.30 -34.03
N LEU A 29 32.02 4.17 -34.84
CA LEU A 29 31.55 4.68 -36.11
C LEU A 29 31.76 3.63 -37.22
N ALA A 30 30.99 3.74 -38.27
CA ALA A 30 31.28 3.62 -39.73
C ALA A 30 30.07 2.94 -40.39
N SER A 31 29.37 3.60 -41.24
CA SER A 31 29.59 4.14 -42.58
C SER A 31 29.15 3.20 -43.72
N SER A 32 28.33 3.81 -44.60
CA SER A 32 28.26 3.67 -46.05
C SER A 32 27.50 2.46 -46.63
N ALA A 33 26.80 2.52 -47.71
CA ALA A 33 26.36 3.47 -48.73
C ALA A 33 25.44 2.70 -49.68
N ALA A 34 24.51 3.43 -50.21
CA ALA A 34 23.80 3.38 -51.49
C ALA A 34 24.17 2.35 -52.55
N THR A 35 23.16 1.82 -53.22
CA THR A 35 23.00 2.04 -54.70
C THR A 35 21.59 1.65 -55.11
N ALA A 36 21.09 2.43 -56.07
CA ALA A 36 19.81 2.38 -56.74
C ALA A 36 19.79 1.40 -57.92
N ASP A 37 18.57 1.20 -58.40
CA ASP A 37 18.11 0.92 -59.79
C ASP A 37 17.63 -0.52 -59.99
N GLU A 38 16.55 -0.85 -60.62
CA GLU A 38 15.85 -0.36 -61.81
C GLU A 38 14.42 -1.02 -61.87
N ALA A 39 13.59 -0.42 -62.64
CA ALA A 39 12.20 -0.73 -62.93
C ALA A 39 12.02 -2.01 -63.75
N SER A 40 10.91 -2.75 -63.50
CA SER A 40 10.22 -3.46 -64.57
C SER A 40 8.73 -3.62 -64.32
N SER A 41 7.99 -3.15 -65.25
CA SER A 41 6.58 -3.21 -65.52
C SER A 41 6.04 -4.62 -65.64
N GLY A 42 4.82 -4.91 -65.08
CA GLY A 42 4.17 -6.21 -65.37
C GLY A 42 2.84 -6.40 -64.68
N ALA A 43 1.77 -6.02 -65.38
CA ALA A 43 0.43 -6.60 -65.42
C ALA A 43 -0.35 -6.93 -64.14
N THR A 44 -1.42 -6.22 -64.02
CA THR A 44 -2.64 -6.35 -63.22
C THR A 44 -3.27 -7.74 -63.37
N VAL A 45 -3.44 -8.46 -62.24
CA VAL A 45 -4.50 -9.46 -62.09
C VAL A 45 -5.07 -9.30 -60.68
N THR A 46 -6.30 -8.83 -60.59
CA THR A 46 -7.08 -8.73 -59.36
C THR A 46 -7.72 -10.07 -59.05
N PRO A 47 -7.45 -10.73 -57.93
CA PRO A 47 -8.30 -11.79 -57.43
C PRO A 47 -9.42 -11.23 -56.60
N PRO A 48 -10.60 -11.86 -56.53
CA PRO A 48 -11.77 -11.36 -55.77
C PRO A 48 -11.48 -11.43 -54.28
N GLN A 49 -11.67 -10.28 -53.63
CA GLN A 49 -11.68 -10.18 -52.16
C GLN A 49 -12.83 -11.02 -51.61
N ALA A 50 -12.52 -12.20 -51.10
CA ALA A 50 -13.39 -12.83 -50.12
C ALA A 50 -13.28 -12.07 -48.79
N SER A 51 -14.32 -11.31 -48.47
CA SER A 51 -14.51 -10.67 -47.18
C SER A 51 -14.66 -11.78 -46.13
N ALA A 52 -13.54 -12.19 -45.55
CA ALA A 52 -13.57 -12.98 -44.33
C ALA A 52 -13.98 -12.03 -43.20
N ALA A 53 -15.24 -12.12 -42.78
CA ALA A 53 -15.71 -11.55 -41.53
C ALA A 53 -14.89 -12.20 -40.41
N VAL A 54 -13.88 -11.50 -39.92
CA VAL A 54 -13.18 -11.86 -38.69
C VAL A 54 -14.17 -11.68 -37.57
N ALA A 55 -14.82 -12.80 -37.15
CA ALA A 55 -15.56 -12.86 -35.93
C ALA A 55 -14.56 -12.54 -34.81
N HIS A 56 -14.58 -11.30 -34.31
CA HIS A 56 -13.96 -10.95 -33.05
C HIS A 56 -14.71 -11.75 -31.97
N SER A 57 -14.15 -12.90 -31.61
CA SER A 57 -14.49 -13.52 -30.34
C SER A 57 -14.15 -12.51 -29.27
N ALA A 58 -15.17 -11.88 -28.69
CA ALA A 58 -15.00 -11.06 -27.50
C ALA A 58 -14.44 -11.98 -26.42
N GLU A 59 -13.13 -11.97 -26.26
CA GLU A 59 -12.46 -12.62 -25.14
C GLU A 59 -13.03 -11.98 -23.88
N LEU A 60 -13.80 -12.79 -23.13
CA LEU A 60 -14.38 -12.34 -21.87
C LEU A 60 -13.22 -11.86 -20.99
N ALA A 61 -13.22 -10.58 -20.67
CA ALA A 61 -12.22 -10.02 -19.75
C ALA A 61 -12.20 -10.88 -18.46
N PRO A 62 -11.02 -11.24 -17.95
CA PRO A 62 -10.91 -12.09 -16.77
C PRO A 62 -11.68 -11.46 -15.61
N VAL A 63 -12.50 -12.26 -14.93
CA VAL A 63 -13.24 -11.80 -13.75
C VAL A 63 -12.24 -11.32 -12.70
N PRO A 64 -12.35 -10.07 -12.23
CA PRO A 64 -11.41 -9.52 -11.27
C PRO A 64 -11.45 -10.31 -9.97
N LYS A 65 -10.30 -10.56 -9.42
CA LYS A 65 -10.16 -11.17 -8.10
C LYS A 65 -10.43 -10.09 -7.05
N LEU A 66 -11.47 -10.29 -6.24
CA LEU A 66 -11.82 -9.37 -5.16
C LEU A 66 -11.22 -9.83 -3.82
N ALA A 67 -11.07 -8.89 -2.89
CA ALA A 67 -10.65 -9.18 -1.53
C ALA A 67 -11.75 -9.95 -0.78
N ASN A 68 -11.34 -10.85 0.11
CA ASN A 68 -12.25 -11.64 0.93
C ASN A 68 -12.21 -11.16 2.38
N PHE A 69 -13.30 -10.58 2.83
CA PHE A 69 -13.45 -10.06 4.19
C PHE A 69 -14.06 -11.07 5.18
N ASP A 70 -14.26 -12.32 4.78
CA ASP A 70 -14.78 -13.40 5.63
C ASP A 70 -16.12 -13.01 6.33
N GLY A 71 -17.01 -12.35 5.58
CA GLY A 71 -18.31 -11.88 6.06
C GLY A 71 -18.29 -10.55 6.83
N ALA A 72 -17.12 -9.98 7.13
CA ALA A 72 -17.03 -8.65 7.75
C ALA A 72 -17.50 -7.55 6.79
N GLN A 73 -18.06 -6.48 7.35
CA GLN A 73 -18.52 -5.30 6.61
C GLN A 73 -17.56 -4.14 6.85
N PRO A 74 -16.50 -3.98 6.06
CA PRO A 74 -15.58 -2.85 6.18
C PRO A 74 -16.21 -1.57 5.62
N PRO A 75 -15.65 -0.39 5.94
CA PRO A 75 -15.94 0.84 5.21
C PRO A 75 -15.71 0.67 3.70
N ASP A 76 -16.48 1.40 2.89
CA ASP A 76 -16.43 1.28 1.43
C ASP A 76 -15.04 1.57 0.85
N ASP A 77 -14.33 2.58 1.38
CA ASP A 77 -12.99 2.92 0.91
C ASP A 77 -11.97 1.79 1.20
N VAL A 78 -12.12 1.10 2.33
CA VAL A 78 -11.30 -0.09 2.65
C VAL A 78 -11.58 -1.21 1.65
N ARG A 79 -12.87 -1.48 1.36
CA ARG A 79 -13.27 -2.51 0.40
C ARG A 79 -12.72 -2.20 -0.99
N LYS A 80 -12.99 -1.00 -1.49
CA LYS A 80 -12.54 -0.56 -2.82
C LYS A 80 -11.02 -0.61 -2.97
N LEU A 81 -10.29 -0.16 -1.94
CA LEU A 81 -8.83 -0.23 -1.96
C LEU A 81 -8.34 -1.67 -1.94
N ALA A 82 -8.91 -2.54 -1.10
CA ALA A 82 -8.52 -3.96 -1.04
C ALA A 82 -8.79 -4.68 -2.37
N ASP A 83 -9.95 -4.44 -2.98
CA ASP A 83 -10.32 -4.99 -4.29
C ASP A 83 -9.35 -4.52 -5.38
N TRP A 84 -8.99 -3.24 -5.39
CA TRP A 84 -8.00 -2.71 -6.31
C TRP A 84 -6.60 -3.34 -6.09
N ILE A 85 -6.14 -3.44 -4.84
CA ILE A 85 -4.84 -4.05 -4.52
C ILE A 85 -4.75 -5.47 -5.08
N VAL A 86 -5.79 -6.27 -4.85
CA VAL A 86 -5.81 -7.68 -5.27
C VAL A 86 -5.95 -7.80 -6.79
N THR A 87 -6.81 -6.99 -7.40
CA THR A 87 -7.07 -7.02 -8.84
C THR A 87 -5.86 -6.54 -9.65
N SER A 88 -5.22 -5.45 -9.21
CA SER A 88 -4.03 -4.89 -9.86
C SER A 88 -2.74 -5.63 -9.53
N GLY A 89 -2.70 -6.36 -8.39
CA GLY A 89 -1.48 -6.97 -7.87
C GLY A 89 -0.50 -5.96 -7.28
N ASP A 90 -0.96 -4.77 -6.88
CA ASP A 90 -0.10 -3.70 -6.35
C ASP A 90 0.67 -4.12 -5.08
N ASN A 91 0.15 -5.08 -4.32
CA ASN A 91 0.85 -5.67 -3.19
C ASN A 91 2.03 -6.59 -3.58
N HIS A 92 2.27 -6.84 -4.89
CA HIS A 92 3.35 -7.72 -5.39
C HIS A 92 3.34 -9.11 -4.73
N ARG A 93 2.17 -9.66 -4.45
CA ARG A 93 1.96 -10.94 -3.75
C ARG A 93 2.51 -10.94 -2.32
N ALA A 94 2.66 -9.80 -1.69
CA ALA A 94 3.01 -9.68 -0.29
C ALA A 94 1.74 -9.55 0.58
N ASN A 95 1.83 -9.95 1.84
CA ASN A 95 0.81 -9.62 2.83
C ASN A 95 0.70 -8.10 2.95
N PHE A 96 -0.50 -7.61 3.26
CA PHE A 96 -0.69 -6.17 3.34
C PHE A 96 -1.61 -5.75 4.47
N VAL A 97 -1.47 -4.48 4.85
CA VAL A 97 -2.29 -3.82 5.85
C VAL A 97 -2.98 -2.63 5.21
N ILE A 98 -4.25 -2.41 5.57
CA ILE A 98 -4.96 -1.16 5.28
C ILE A 98 -5.24 -0.47 6.62
N VAL A 99 -4.84 0.78 6.75
CA VAL A 99 -5.14 1.66 7.88
C VAL A 99 -6.17 2.68 7.44
N GLU A 100 -7.32 2.64 8.08
CA GLU A 100 -8.43 3.56 7.84
C GLU A 100 -8.49 4.56 9.00
N LYS A 101 -8.23 5.84 8.70
CA LYS A 101 -8.06 6.90 9.71
C LYS A 101 -9.38 7.45 10.28
N PRO A 102 -10.44 7.69 9.48
CA PRO A 102 -11.70 8.22 9.99
C PRO A 102 -12.33 7.43 11.14
N GLN A 103 -12.30 6.09 11.08
CA GLN A 103 -12.80 5.22 12.17
C GLN A 103 -11.66 4.62 13.00
N ALA A 104 -10.42 4.95 12.70
CA ALA A 104 -9.20 4.46 13.34
C ALA A 104 -9.16 2.93 13.44
N LYS A 105 -9.20 2.25 12.28
CA LYS A 105 -9.18 0.79 12.17
C LYS A 105 -8.03 0.31 11.30
N VAL A 106 -7.53 -0.87 11.64
CA VAL A 106 -6.50 -1.60 10.88
C VAL A 106 -7.08 -2.91 10.39
N PHE A 107 -6.80 -3.24 9.13
CA PHE A 107 -7.18 -4.48 8.47
C PHE A 107 -5.92 -5.14 7.92
N VAL A 108 -5.68 -6.40 8.28
CA VAL A 108 -4.52 -7.19 7.82
C VAL A 108 -4.99 -8.27 6.88
N PHE A 109 -4.31 -8.43 5.75
CA PHE A 109 -4.64 -9.38 4.70
C PHE A 109 -3.44 -10.25 4.35
N ASP A 110 -3.71 -11.47 3.92
CA ASP A 110 -2.71 -12.28 3.24
C ASP A 110 -2.41 -11.77 1.83
N ALA A 111 -1.41 -12.35 1.19
CA ALA A 111 -0.99 -12.01 -0.17
C ALA A 111 -2.10 -12.17 -1.23
N GLY A 112 -3.09 -12.99 -0.95
CA GLY A 112 -4.22 -13.26 -1.82
C GLY A 112 -5.41 -12.36 -1.59
N GLY A 113 -5.37 -11.47 -0.59
CA GLY A 113 -6.46 -10.56 -0.24
C GLY A 113 -7.50 -11.16 0.70
N LYS A 114 -7.22 -12.30 1.34
CA LYS A 114 -8.06 -12.80 2.43
C LYS A 114 -7.73 -12.07 3.72
N ILE A 115 -8.74 -11.57 4.43
CA ILE A 115 -8.55 -10.92 5.72
C ILE A 115 -8.00 -11.91 6.77
N LEU A 116 -6.94 -11.51 7.46
CA LEU A 116 -6.35 -12.24 8.59
C LEU A 116 -6.85 -11.72 9.93
N GLY A 117 -7.27 -10.45 9.96
CA GLY A 117 -7.83 -9.84 11.14
C GLY A 117 -8.04 -8.34 10.99
N MET A 118 -8.82 -7.78 11.91
CA MET A 118 -9.05 -6.34 12.03
C MET A 118 -9.11 -5.93 13.49
N ALA A 119 -8.69 -4.69 13.78
CA ALA A 119 -8.71 -4.15 15.13
C ALA A 119 -8.85 -2.62 15.11
N PRO A 120 -9.33 -2.00 16.21
CA PRO A 120 -9.18 -0.57 16.41
C PRO A 120 -7.69 -0.22 16.55
N CYS A 121 -7.34 1.02 16.20
CA CYS A 121 -5.99 1.53 16.42
C CYS A 121 -6.01 2.96 16.98
N LEU A 122 -4.90 3.37 17.60
CA LEU A 122 -4.65 4.79 17.89
C LEU A 122 -3.74 5.34 16.81
N ILE A 123 -4.02 6.57 16.38
CA ILE A 123 -3.32 7.28 15.32
C ILE A 123 -2.88 8.68 15.77
N GLY A 124 -2.21 9.41 14.89
CA GLY A 124 -1.74 10.76 15.14
C GLY A 124 -2.84 11.71 15.63
N VAL A 125 -2.46 12.59 16.55
CA VAL A 125 -3.36 13.63 17.10
C VAL A 125 -3.91 14.50 15.99
N GLN A 126 -3.04 14.90 15.06
CA GLN A 126 -3.40 15.82 13.98
C GLN A 126 -4.03 15.07 12.81
N PRO A 127 -5.26 15.41 12.39
CA PRO A 127 -5.79 15.00 11.10
C PRO A 127 -4.91 15.49 9.96
N GLY A 128 -4.77 14.68 8.92
CA GLY A 128 -3.97 15.05 7.75
C GLY A 128 -3.43 13.84 7.01
N ASP A 129 -2.79 14.11 5.87
CA ASP A 129 -2.27 13.07 4.98
C ASP A 129 -0.77 13.16 4.74
N ASP A 130 -0.10 14.18 5.27
CA ASP A 130 1.33 14.37 5.11
C ASP A 130 2.05 14.38 6.45
N SER A 131 3.25 13.79 6.49
CA SER A 131 4.17 13.98 7.60
C SER A 131 4.71 15.41 7.60
N ALA A 132 4.88 16.01 8.77
CA ALA A 132 5.56 17.28 8.87
C ALA A 132 7.01 17.16 8.36
N PRO A 133 7.51 18.12 7.57
CA PRO A 133 8.85 18.07 7.02
C PRO A 133 9.92 17.87 8.10
N GLY A 134 10.75 16.81 7.94
CA GLY A 134 11.86 16.51 8.84
C GLY A 134 11.45 15.91 10.20
N VAL A 135 10.18 15.57 10.42
CA VAL A 135 9.68 15.07 11.71
C VAL A 135 10.44 13.84 12.21
N GLY A 136 10.89 12.95 11.32
CA GLY A 136 11.62 11.74 11.69
C GLY A 136 13.01 11.97 12.30
N THR A 137 13.56 13.17 12.16
CA THR A 137 14.87 13.54 12.71
C THR A 137 14.76 14.50 13.91
N MET A 138 13.57 14.95 14.23
CA MET A 138 13.30 15.85 15.34
C MET A 138 13.34 15.12 16.69
N THR A 139 13.74 15.83 17.73
CA THR A 139 13.54 15.36 19.10
C THR A 139 12.05 15.45 19.47
N LEU A 140 11.61 14.65 20.44
CA LEU A 140 10.22 14.70 20.92
C LEU A 140 9.76 16.10 21.34
N ALA A 141 10.65 16.86 21.96
CA ALA A 141 10.34 18.21 22.42
C ALA A 141 10.08 19.21 21.27
N GLN A 142 10.61 18.93 20.09
CA GLN A 142 10.42 19.75 18.89
C GLN A 142 9.14 19.41 18.11
N ILE A 143 8.58 18.21 18.32
CA ILE A 143 7.37 17.76 17.59
C ILE A 143 6.13 18.31 18.29
N THR A 144 5.57 19.37 17.76
CA THR A 144 4.34 19.99 18.25
C THR A 144 3.10 19.14 17.90
N PRO A 145 1.95 19.34 18.56
CA PRO A 145 0.74 18.53 18.27
C PRO A 145 0.30 18.56 16.81
N ASP A 146 0.44 19.68 16.12
CA ASP A 146 0.10 19.87 14.69
C ASP A 146 1.02 19.09 13.74
N MET A 147 2.18 18.63 14.21
CA MET A 147 3.10 17.77 13.44
C MET A 147 2.82 16.26 13.59
N ARG A 148 1.91 15.87 14.48
CA ARG A 148 1.67 14.49 14.88
C ARG A 148 0.63 13.82 13.98
N THR A 149 0.91 13.75 12.69
CA THR A 149 0.02 13.18 11.67
C THR A 149 0.43 11.74 11.36
N THR A 150 -0.56 10.84 11.18
CA THR A 150 -0.36 9.56 10.53
C THR A 150 -0.50 9.78 9.03
N PRO A 151 0.60 9.74 8.24
CA PRO A 151 0.56 10.10 6.83
C PRO A 151 -0.20 9.06 6.01
N ALA A 152 -0.89 9.51 4.95
CA ALA A 152 -1.46 8.62 3.95
C ALA A 152 -0.41 8.18 2.93
N GLY A 153 -0.54 6.97 2.40
CA GLY A 153 0.40 6.47 1.40
C GLY A 153 0.49 4.97 1.32
N ARG A 154 1.36 4.52 0.41
CA ARG A 154 1.76 3.12 0.22
C ARG A 154 3.21 2.96 0.69
N PHE A 155 3.42 2.09 1.65
CA PHE A 155 4.71 1.91 2.31
C PHE A 155 5.13 0.44 2.27
N VAL A 156 6.40 0.19 1.95
CA VAL A 156 7.00 -1.15 2.14
C VAL A 156 7.37 -1.28 3.61
N ALA A 157 6.85 -2.31 4.25
CA ALA A 157 6.95 -2.49 5.69
C ALA A 157 7.62 -3.81 6.07
N SER A 158 8.39 -3.80 7.15
CA SER A 158 9.03 -4.98 7.71
C SER A 158 9.10 -4.90 9.23
N LEU A 159 9.13 -6.06 9.88
CA LEU A 159 9.40 -6.14 11.30
C LEU A 159 10.86 -5.77 11.60
N GLY A 160 11.06 -5.07 12.68
CA GLY A 160 12.38 -4.73 13.17
C GLY A 160 12.31 -4.15 14.58
N PRO A 161 13.42 -4.18 15.32
CA PRO A 161 13.46 -3.71 16.70
C PRO A 161 13.23 -2.21 16.77
N ASP A 162 12.48 -1.77 17.77
CA ASP A 162 12.44 -0.40 18.24
C ASP A 162 13.57 -0.12 19.28
N LEU A 163 13.58 1.08 19.83
CA LEU A 163 14.52 1.44 20.90
C LEU A 163 14.36 0.59 22.17
N GLY A 164 13.18 -0.01 22.38
CA GLY A 164 12.87 -0.92 23.49
C GLY A 164 13.22 -2.38 23.22
N LYS A 165 13.86 -2.70 22.09
CA LYS A 165 14.21 -4.06 21.62
C LYS A 165 13.02 -4.97 21.33
N LYS A 166 11.80 -4.45 21.29
CA LYS A 166 10.63 -5.18 20.80
C LYS A 166 10.43 -4.88 19.34
N ASP A 167 10.08 -5.90 18.56
CA ASP A 167 9.79 -5.69 17.16
C ASP A 167 8.51 -4.88 16.99
N VAL A 168 8.58 -3.94 16.06
CA VAL A 168 7.47 -3.14 15.52
C VAL A 168 7.44 -3.36 14.01
N LEU A 169 6.31 -3.13 13.39
CA LEU A 169 6.22 -3.08 11.93
C LEU A 169 6.57 -1.65 11.49
N TRP A 170 7.78 -1.48 10.97
CA TRP A 170 8.22 -0.21 10.39
C TRP A 170 7.47 0.08 9.11
N VAL A 171 6.81 1.24 9.05
CA VAL A 171 5.97 1.68 7.93
C VAL A 171 6.69 2.74 7.12
N ASP A 172 7.05 3.86 7.74
CA ASP A 172 7.83 4.93 7.13
C ASP A 172 9.02 5.24 8.03
N TYR A 173 10.15 4.65 7.68
CA TYR A 173 11.37 4.77 8.48
C TYR A 173 11.93 6.19 8.49
N ALA A 174 11.80 6.91 7.37
CA ALA A 174 12.30 8.28 7.23
C ALA A 174 11.55 9.26 8.14
N ASN A 175 10.26 9.04 8.35
CA ASN A 175 9.41 9.85 9.21
C ASN A 175 9.15 9.22 10.59
N ALA A 176 9.87 8.12 10.94
CA ALA A 176 9.77 7.40 12.19
C ALA A 176 8.33 6.90 12.50
N ILE A 177 7.60 6.45 11.47
CA ILE A 177 6.26 5.90 11.61
C ILE A 177 6.32 4.37 11.65
N SER A 178 5.72 3.79 12.68
CA SER A 178 5.58 2.34 12.83
C SER A 178 4.18 1.94 13.27
N LEU A 179 3.81 0.68 13.02
CA LEU A 179 2.66 0.03 13.62
C LEU A 179 3.17 -0.86 14.75
N HIS A 180 2.64 -0.68 15.96
CA HIS A 180 3.14 -1.37 17.13
C HIS A 180 2.06 -1.61 18.19
N ARG A 181 2.39 -2.41 19.18
CA ARG A 181 1.55 -2.66 20.35
C ARG A 181 1.25 -1.36 21.08
N VAL A 182 0.02 -1.18 21.55
CA VAL A 182 -0.31 -0.04 22.41
C VAL A 182 0.58 -0.03 23.65
N VAL A 183 1.12 1.14 23.97
CA VAL A 183 1.99 1.37 25.13
C VAL A 183 1.27 2.29 26.10
N ASN A 184 1.23 1.94 27.37
CA ASN A 184 0.55 2.70 28.43
C ASN A 184 1.54 3.28 29.45
N ASN A 185 2.65 3.86 28.96
CA ASN A 185 3.69 4.45 29.83
C ASN A 185 3.26 5.80 30.44
N VAL A 186 2.33 6.50 29.80
CA VAL A 186 1.78 7.78 30.25
C VAL A 186 0.30 7.54 30.60
N ARG A 187 0.02 7.30 31.89
CA ARG A 187 -1.33 6.96 32.37
C ARG A 187 -2.38 8.02 32.04
N SER A 188 -2.01 9.31 32.04
CA SER A 188 -2.92 10.40 31.69
C SER A 188 -3.44 10.35 30.26
N GLU A 189 -2.74 9.68 29.35
CA GLU A 189 -3.19 9.50 27.97
C GLU A 189 -4.30 8.46 27.82
N ARG A 190 -4.49 7.58 28.82
CA ARG A 190 -5.58 6.59 28.87
C ARG A 190 -5.68 5.79 27.56
N ARG A 191 -4.55 5.37 27.00
CA ARG A 191 -4.50 4.71 25.69
C ARG A 191 -5.31 3.42 25.58
N PRO A 192 -5.36 2.52 26.59
CA PRO A 192 -6.21 1.34 26.54
C PRO A 192 -7.70 1.68 26.47
N GLU A 193 -8.16 2.69 27.24
CA GLU A 193 -9.55 3.13 27.24
C GLU A 193 -9.93 3.81 25.93
N ARG A 194 -9.03 4.62 25.39
CA ARG A 194 -9.20 5.24 24.07
C ARG A 194 -9.32 4.18 22.96
N LEU A 195 -8.48 3.15 23.02
CA LEU A 195 -8.50 2.06 22.04
C LEU A 195 -9.80 1.25 22.10
N ALA A 196 -10.46 1.20 23.26
CA ALA A 196 -11.76 0.54 23.46
C ALA A 196 -12.96 1.47 23.20
N SER A 197 -12.74 2.76 22.95
CA SER A 197 -13.81 3.72 22.71
C SER A 197 -14.53 3.44 21.40
N ALA A 198 -15.84 3.69 21.39
CA ALA A 198 -16.63 3.72 20.14
C ALA A 198 -16.52 5.05 19.39
N THR A 199 -15.91 6.07 20.01
CA THR A 199 -15.78 7.42 19.44
C THR A 199 -14.48 7.55 18.68
N PRO A 200 -14.49 7.74 17.34
CA PRO A 200 -13.26 7.82 16.54
C PRO A 200 -12.27 8.90 16.97
N LEU A 201 -12.75 10.04 17.47
CA LEU A 201 -11.87 11.13 17.95
C LEU A 201 -11.04 10.73 19.17
N ASP A 202 -11.52 9.81 20.00
CA ASP A 202 -10.77 9.31 21.15
C ASP A 202 -9.49 8.57 20.71
N HIS A 203 -9.46 8.04 19.50
CA HIS A 203 -8.33 7.29 18.97
C HIS A 203 -7.15 8.19 18.53
N ARG A 204 -7.32 9.51 18.52
CA ARG A 204 -6.25 10.44 18.12
C ARG A 204 -5.43 10.87 19.33
N ILE A 205 -4.25 10.24 19.52
CA ILE A 205 -3.37 10.48 20.66
C ILE A 205 -1.90 10.24 20.35
N SER A 206 -1.57 9.51 19.28
CA SER A 206 -0.18 9.17 18.98
C SER A 206 0.59 10.32 18.34
N TRP A 207 1.89 10.11 18.16
CA TRP A 207 2.80 11.03 17.48
C TRP A 207 2.87 10.79 15.96
N GLY A 208 1.97 9.99 15.43
CA GLY A 208 1.91 9.53 14.04
C GLY A 208 1.92 8.01 13.92
N CYS A 209 2.57 7.30 14.84
CA CYS A 209 2.58 5.85 14.86
C CYS A 209 1.18 5.26 15.05
N ILE A 210 0.95 4.07 14.48
CA ILE A 210 -0.29 3.30 14.57
C ILE A 210 -0.18 2.33 15.74
N ASN A 211 -0.99 2.51 16.78
CA ASN A 211 -0.96 1.63 17.96
C ASN A 211 -2.16 0.70 17.92
N VAL A 212 -1.93 -0.61 18.02
CA VAL A 212 -2.98 -1.64 18.01
C VAL A 212 -3.01 -2.40 19.33
N PRO A 213 -4.09 -3.14 19.65
CA PRO A 213 -4.10 -4.04 20.79
C PRO A 213 -2.90 -5.00 20.76
N ALA A 214 -2.22 -5.18 21.90
CA ALA A 214 -1.01 -6.02 21.95
C ALA A 214 -1.26 -7.44 21.43
N LYS A 215 -2.38 -8.05 21.85
CA LYS A 215 -2.77 -9.39 21.37
C LYS A 215 -2.97 -9.45 19.85
N PHE A 216 -3.56 -8.39 19.26
CA PHE A 216 -3.73 -8.32 17.81
C PHE A 216 -2.39 -8.21 17.09
N PHE A 217 -1.48 -7.39 17.63
CA PHE A 217 -0.13 -7.32 17.07
C PHE A 217 0.55 -8.69 17.10
N ASP A 218 0.59 -9.34 18.26
CA ASP A 218 1.29 -10.62 18.45
C ASP A 218 0.73 -11.74 17.58
N GLN A 219 -0.59 -11.84 17.47
CA GLN A 219 -1.25 -12.96 16.82
C GLN A 219 -1.48 -12.77 15.32
N VAL A 220 -1.61 -11.53 14.87
CA VAL A 220 -1.98 -11.23 13.48
C VAL A 220 -0.84 -10.51 12.76
N VAL A 221 -0.40 -9.34 13.26
CA VAL A 221 0.58 -8.52 12.56
C VAL A 221 1.96 -9.22 12.55
N GLU A 222 2.46 -9.61 13.71
CA GLU A 222 3.75 -10.27 13.84
C GLU A 222 3.79 -11.57 13.04
N THR A 223 2.74 -12.39 13.13
CA THR A 223 2.62 -13.63 12.35
C THR A 223 2.65 -13.39 10.84
N ALA A 224 1.91 -12.35 10.38
CA ALA A 224 1.81 -12.05 8.95
C ALA A 224 3.12 -11.50 8.35
N PHE A 225 3.97 -10.86 9.16
CA PHE A 225 5.18 -10.17 8.68
C PHE A 225 6.49 -10.82 9.14
N THR A 226 6.47 -11.89 9.92
CA THR A 226 7.69 -12.61 10.34
C THR A 226 8.43 -13.17 9.13
N GLY A 227 9.71 -12.80 9.02
CA GLY A 227 10.62 -13.29 7.97
C GLY A 227 10.31 -12.76 6.57
N THR A 228 9.41 -11.78 6.42
CA THR A 228 9.03 -11.22 5.13
C THR A 228 8.82 -9.71 5.19
N THR A 229 8.72 -9.09 4.03
CA THR A 229 8.23 -7.72 3.87
C THR A 229 6.79 -7.75 3.38
N GLY A 230 6.06 -6.68 3.64
CA GLY A 230 4.72 -6.48 3.11
C GLY A 230 4.44 -5.03 2.80
N ILE A 231 3.19 -4.71 2.50
CA ILE A 231 2.78 -3.36 2.15
C ILE A 231 1.79 -2.84 3.18
N VAL A 232 1.98 -1.60 3.61
CA VAL A 232 1.00 -0.87 4.42
C VAL A 232 0.42 0.26 3.58
N TYR A 233 -0.89 0.23 3.40
CA TYR A 233 -1.66 1.30 2.76
C TYR A 233 -2.37 2.08 3.85
N ILE A 234 -2.10 3.36 3.93
CA ILE A 234 -2.80 4.27 4.84
C ILE A 234 -3.72 5.15 4.00
N LEU A 235 -5.02 4.99 4.22
CA LEU A 235 -6.05 5.73 3.49
C LEU A 235 -5.96 7.23 3.78
N PRO A 236 -6.21 8.08 2.76
CA PRO A 236 -6.34 9.52 2.99
C PRO A 236 -7.59 9.85 3.80
N GLU A 237 -7.58 11.00 4.44
CA GLU A 237 -8.75 11.59 5.09
C GLU A 237 -9.06 13.02 4.59
N ILE A 238 -8.11 13.64 3.88
CA ILE A 238 -8.25 14.97 3.27
C ILE A 238 -8.07 14.91 1.76
N LYS A 239 -7.02 14.22 1.30
CA LYS A 239 -6.73 14.02 -0.13
C LYS A 239 -7.67 12.99 -0.77
N SER A 240 -7.79 13.01 -2.09
CA SER A 240 -8.48 11.94 -2.80
C SER A 240 -7.62 10.67 -2.86
N MET A 241 -8.27 9.53 -3.14
CA MET A 241 -7.58 8.25 -3.36
C MET A 241 -6.55 8.36 -4.48
N GLN A 242 -6.86 9.02 -5.58
CA GLN A 242 -5.96 9.21 -6.73
C GLN A 242 -4.77 10.11 -6.43
N GLN A 243 -4.91 11.08 -5.52
CA GLN A 243 -3.79 11.92 -5.09
C GLN A 243 -2.77 11.14 -4.26
N VAL A 244 -3.23 10.14 -3.50
CA VAL A 244 -2.38 9.32 -2.63
C VAL A 244 -1.90 8.05 -3.34
N PHE A 245 -2.77 7.44 -4.14
CA PHE A 245 -2.51 6.25 -4.94
C PHE A 245 -2.76 6.54 -6.43
N PRO A 246 -1.79 7.10 -7.16
CA PRO A 246 -2.01 7.57 -8.53
C PRO A 246 -2.49 6.49 -9.51
N ALA A 247 -2.16 5.22 -9.26
CA ALA A 247 -2.60 4.09 -10.08
C ALA A 247 -3.97 3.52 -9.67
N TYR A 248 -4.58 4.05 -8.60
CA TYR A 248 -5.85 3.57 -8.09
C TYR A 248 -7.01 3.80 -9.07
N TYR A 249 -7.87 2.80 -9.19
CA TYR A 249 -9.16 2.87 -9.87
C TYR A 249 -10.21 2.05 -9.11
N ASP A 250 -11.46 2.45 -9.21
CA ASP A 250 -12.58 1.70 -8.63
C ASP A 250 -12.87 0.47 -9.48
N VAL A 251 -12.59 -0.73 -8.95
CA VAL A 251 -12.80 -2.00 -9.63
C VAL A 251 -14.29 -2.22 -9.96
N GLY A 252 -15.19 -1.89 -9.03
CA GLY A 252 -16.64 -2.01 -9.22
C GLY A 252 -17.22 -1.01 -10.22
N GLY A 253 -16.53 0.10 -10.49
CA GLY A 253 -16.91 1.12 -11.48
C GLY A 253 -16.48 0.80 -12.92
N GLN A 254 -15.78 -0.29 -13.16
CA GLN A 254 -15.35 -0.69 -14.51
C GLN A 254 -16.53 -1.13 -15.37
N PRO A 255 -16.67 -0.67 -16.62
CA PRO A 255 -17.85 -0.94 -17.46
C PRO A 255 -18.17 -2.42 -17.75
N GLY A 256 -17.24 -3.32 -17.50
CA GLY A 256 -17.43 -4.76 -17.71
C GLY A 256 -17.98 -5.54 -16.50
N LEU A 257 -18.03 -4.94 -15.31
CA LEU A 257 -18.39 -5.63 -14.06
C LEU A 257 -19.84 -5.36 -13.60
N GLN A 258 -20.52 -4.36 -14.16
CA GLN A 258 -21.89 -4.00 -13.77
C GLN A 258 -22.95 -5.06 -14.15
N ASN A 259 -22.58 -6.10 -14.92
CA ASN A 259 -23.48 -7.16 -15.38
C ASN A 259 -23.31 -8.51 -14.69
N VAL A 260 -22.44 -8.63 -13.69
CA VAL A 260 -22.34 -9.87 -12.91
C VAL A 260 -23.25 -9.75 -11.69
N SER A 261 -24.54 -9.94 -11.89
CA SER A 261 -25.47 -10.20 -10.80
C SER A 261 -25.06 -11.47 -10.09
N LEU A 262 -24.68 -11.36 -8.80
CA LEU A 262 -24.49 -12.52 -7.95
C LEU A 262 -25.80 -13.31 -7.93
N PRO A 263 -25.80 -14.64 -8.09
CA PRO A 263 -27.00 -15.45 -7.93
C PRO A 263 -27.52 -15.23 -6.52
N ALA A 264 -28.79 -14.82 -6.43
CA ALA A 264 -29.50 -14.72 -5.16
C ALA A 264 -29.41 -16.09 -4.47
N SER A 265 -28.91 -16.11 -3.24
CA SER A 265 -28.95 -17.29 -2.39
C SER A 265 -30.41 -17.74 -2.29
N ALA A 266 -30.72 -18.91 -2.81
CA ALA A 266 -32.03 -19.54 -2.62
C ALA A 266 -32.25 -19.86 -1.12
N PRO A 267 -33.50 -19.80 -0.64
CA PRO A 267 -33.89 -19.95 0.74
C PRO A 267 -33.63 -21.34 1.32
#